data_6e7fb249f3f022763c2173b1158dd482
#
_entry.id   6e7fb249f3f022763c2173b1158dd482
#
_cell.length_a   1.000
_cell.length_b   1.000
_cell.length_c   1.000
_cell.angle_alpha   90.00
_cell.angle_beta   90.00
_cell.angle_gamma   90.00
#
_symmetry.space_group_name_H-M   'P 1'
#
loop_
_entity.id
_entity.type
_entity.pdbx_description
1 polymer ?
#
loop_
_entity_poly.entity_id
_entity_poly.type
_entity_poly.pdbx_seq_one_letter_code
_entity_poly.pdbx_strand_id
1 'polypeptide(L)'
;WLMARQAYQEQLLKLNGELIEMGDLCEEAMSLVMKALREKDEEIAVSVHKIEQKIDQKERDIEAMCMTLLLRQQPVSGDLRSISSALRMIADMERIGDQTADIADVSRHLTDFQLEVHPKIFHMGKIASKMVNDSVNAFVRKDDKLAAEVIATDDQVDRLFEEIKMELMEEIAKNPNSSGSELDVLMICLLYTSDAAD
;
A
#
# COMPACT_ATOMS: atom_id res chain seq x y z
N TRP A 1 30.08 4.39 -26.34
CA TRP A 1 30.00 4.36 -24.85
C TRP A 1 29.02 5.42 -24.34
N LEU A 2 29.07 6.65 -24.82
CA LEU A 2 28.13 7.73 -24.44
C LEU A 2 26.66 7.39 -24.79
N MET A 3 26.39 6.87 -25.98
CA MET A 3 25.01 6.48 -26.39
C MET A 3 24.44 5.34 -25.55
N ALA A 4 25.24 4.34 -25.19
CA ALA A 4 24.79 3.24 -24.33
C ALA A 4 24.41 3.73 -22.93
N ARG A 5 25.19 4.66 -22.36
CA ARG A 5 24.92 5.26 -21.05
C ARG A 5 23.67 6.15 -21.08
N GLN A 6 23.45 6.87 -22.17
CA GLN A 6 22.25 7.70 -22.32
C GLN A 6 20.98 6.83 -22.43
N ALA A 7 21.00 5.77 -23.23
CA ALA A 7 19.91 4.81 -23.34
C ALA A 7 19.59 4.14 -21.99
N TYR A 8 20.63 3.86 -21.20
CA TYR A 8 20.45 3.30 -19.86
C TYR A 8 19.77 4.30 -18.88
N GLN A 9 20.19 5.57 -18.90
CA GLN A 9 19.56 6.61 -18.11
C GLN A 9 18.09 6.82 -18.46
N GLU A 10 17.75 6.77 -19.75
CA GLU A 10 16.38 6.86 -20.21
C GLU A 10 15.52 5.69 -19.68
N GLN A 11 16.08 4.49 -19.62
CA GLN A 11 15.40 3.32 -19.03
C GLN A 11 15.22 3.44 -17.52
N LEU A 12 16.18 4.00 -16.79
CA LEU A 12 16.03 4.28 -15.36
C LEU A 12 14.94 5.35 -15.09
N LEU A 13 14.87 6.38 -15.93
CA LEU A 13 13.80 7.37 -15.85
C LEU A 13 12.42 6.75 -16.11
N LYS A 14 12.36 5.83 -17.10
CA LYS A 14 11.13 5.07 -17.35
C LYS A 14 10.75 4.20 -16.17
N LEU A 15 11.70 3.48 -15.56
CA LEU A 15 11.48 2.70 -14.35
C LEU A 15 10.89 3.55 -13.22
N ASN A 16 11.44 4.73 -12.99
CA ASN A 16 10.91 5.66 -11.99
C ASN A 16 9.46 6.09 -12.29
N GLY A 17 9.13 6.32 -13.56
CA GLY A 17 7.77 6.61 -14.00
C GLY A 17 6.80 5.47 -13.70
N GLU A 18 7.20 4.23 -14.00
CA GLU A 18 6.39 3.03 -13.73
C GLU A 18 6.16 2.81 -12.22
N LEU A 19 7.17 3.11 -11.38
CA LEU A 19 7.02 3.04 -9.92
C LEU A 19 6.03 4.09 -9.39
N ILE A 20 6.05 5.31 -9.92
CA ILE A 20 5.08 6.34 -9.58
C ILE A 20 3.66 5.89 -9.97
N GLU A 21 3.47 5.38 -11.18
CA GLU A 21 2.17 4.87 -11.63
C GLU A 21 1.66 3.72 -10.75
N MET A 22 2.54 2.83 -10.29
CA MET A 22 2.17 1.75 -9.37
C MET A 22 1.77 2.31 -8.01
N GLY A 23 2.48 3.30 -7.49
CA GLY A 23 2.12 4.02 -6.26
C GLY A 23 0.76 4.71 -6.35
N ASP A 24 0.47 5.34 -7.49
CA ASP A 24 -0.83 5.98 -7.76
C ASP A 24 -1.97 4.94 -7.76
N LEU A 25 -1.74 3.74 -8.31
CA LEU A 25 -2.70 2.64 -8.26
C LEU A 25 -2.95 2.15 -6.82
N CYS A 26 -1.90 2.04 -6.00
CA CYS A 26 -2.06 1.71 -4.57
C CYS A 26 -2.89 2.78 -3.84
N GLU A 27 -2.63 4.07 -4.08
CA GLU A 27 -3.41 5.16 -3.50
C GLU A 27 -4.87 5.11 -3.96
N GLU A 28 -5.13 4.84 -5.23
CA GLU A 28 -6.48 4.66 -5.78
C GLU A 28 -7.20 3.50 -5.08
N ALA A 29 -6.56 2.33 -4.94
CA ALA A 29 -7.13 1.17 -4.27
C ALA A 29 -7.47 1.48 -2.80
N MET A 30 -6.56 2.10 -2.06
CA MET A 30 -6.77 2.51 -0.67
C MET A 30 -7.91 3.54 -0.53
N SER A 31 -8.00 4.49 -1.45
CA SER A 31 -9.09 5.48 -1.48
C SER A 31 -10.45 4.82 -1.75
N LEU A 32 -10.50 3.89 -2.70
CA LEU A 32 -11.71 3.15 -3.03
C LEU A 32 -12.19 2.27 -1.88
N VAL A 33 -11.31 1.56 -1.21
CA VAL A 33 -11.70 0.70 -0.08
C VAL A 33 -12.18 1.52 1.12
N MET A 34 -11.56 2.68 1.40
CA MET A 34 -12.06 3.60 2.42
C MET A 34 -13.45 4.13 2.07
N LYS A 35 -13.71 4.36 0.78
CA LYS A 35 -15.04 4.75 0.28
C LYS A 35 -16.04 3.61 0.43
N ALA A 36 -15.67 2.38 0.06
CA ALA A 36 -16.51 1.19 0.22
C ALA A 36 -16.92 0.98 1.68
N LEU A 37 -15.98 1.11 2.61
CA LEU A 37 -16.22 1.02 4.05
C LEU A 37 -17.19 2.11 4.56
N ARG A 38 -17.09 3.33 4.02
CA ARG A 38 -17.92 4.46 4.44
C ARG A 38 -19.33 4.38 3.89
N GLU A 39 -19.45 4.08 2.60
CA GLU A 39 -20.72 4.10 1.87
C GLU A 39 -21.42 2.75 1.94
N LYS A 40 -20.74 1.71 2.41
CA LYS A 40 -21.22 0.31 2.44
C LYS A 40 -21.69 -0.15 1.06
N ASP A 41 -20.92 0.19 0.03
CA ASP A 41 -21.24 -0.03 -1.37
C ASP A 41 -20.43 -1.21 -1.93
N GLU A 42 -21.15 -2.28 -2.28
CA GLU A 42 -20.55 -3.50 -2.81
C GLU A 42 -19.94 -3.30 -4.21
N GLU A 43 -20.49 -2.43 -5.06
CA GLU A 43 -19.95 -2.17 -6.39
C GLU A 43 -18.58 -1.48 -6.29
N ILE A 44 -18.42 -0.60 -5.30
CA ILE A 44 -17.13 0.04 -5.01
C ILE A 44 -16.12 -1.01 -4.51
N ALA A 45 -16.54 -1.93 -3.63
CA ALA A 45 -15.68 -3.02 -3.16
C ALA A 45 -15.21 -3.91 -4.33
N VAL A 46 -16.08 -4.26 -5.26
CA VAL A 46 -15.71 -4.99 -6.49
C VAL A 46 -14.72 -4.20 -7.35
N SER A 47 -14.82 -2.87 -7.36
CA SER A 47 -13.90 -2.03 -8.13
C SER A 47 -12.47 -2.05 -7.58
N VAL A 48 -12.29 -2.30 -6.28
CA VAL A 48 -10.96 -2.45 -5.65
C VAL A 48 -10.20 -3.62 -6.28
N HIS A 49 -10.84 -4.78 -6.47
CA HIS A 49 -10.21 -5.95 -7.11
C HIS A 49 -9.74 -5.67 -8.53
N LYS A 50 -10.42 -4.78 -9.27
CA LYS A 50 -9.96 -4.39 -10.60
C LYS A 50 -8.68 -3.55 -10.57
N ILE A 51 -8.51 -2.75 -9.52
CA ILE A 51 -7.28 -1.97 -9.32
C ILE A 51 -6.14 -2.88 -8.84
N GLU A 52 -6.41 -3.80 -7.93
CA GLU A 52 -5.45 -4.82 -7.48
C GLU A 52 -4.88 -5.60 -8.68
N GLN A 53 -5.71 -6.09 -9.61
CA GLN A 53 -5.25 -6.76 -10.83
C GLN A 53 -4.34 -5.87 -11.72
N LYS A 54 -4.55 -4.56 -11.71
CA LYS A 54 -3.65 -3.62 -12.40
C LYS A 54 -2.31 -3.47 -11.66
N ILE A 55 -2.34 -3.48 -10.32
CA ILE A 55 -1.13 -3.44 -9.49
C ILE A 55 -0.29 -4.68 -9.75
N ASP A 56 -0.89 -5.86 -9.75
CA ASP A 56 -0.27 -7.14 -10.11
C ASP A 56 0.39 -7.11 -11.48
N GLN A 57 -0.32 -6.60 -12.48
CA GLN A 57 0.24 -6.50 -13.82
C GLN A 57 1.40 -5.52 -13.86
N LYS A 58 1.30 -4.40 -13.15
CA LYS A 58 2.35 -3.39 -13.05
C LYS A 58 3.60 -3.95 -12.36
N GLU A 59 3.45 -4.75 -11.32
CA GLU A 59 4.56 -5.46 -10.67
C GLU A 59 5.34 -6.31 -11.68
N ARG A 60 4.64 -7.20 -12.41
CA ARG A 60 5.25 -8.06 -13.43
C ARG A 60 5.98 -7.27 -14.52
N ASP A 61 5.39 -6.16 -14.96
CA ASP A 61 5.98 -5.32 -16.02
C ASP A 61 7.25 -4.63 -15.52
N ILE A 62 7.24 -4.10 -14.28
CA ILE A 62 8.40 -3.46 -13.66
C ILE A 62 9.50 -4.50 -13.37
N GLU A 63 9.14 -5.68 -12.86
CA GLU A 63 10.09 -6.78 -12.64
C GLU A 63 10.82 -7.14 -13.94
N ALA A 64 10.08 -7.35 -15.04
CA ALA A 64 10.66 -7.65 -16.34
C ALA A 64 11.60 -6.53 -16.84
N MET A 65 11.26 -5.27 -16.58
CA MET A 65 12.10 -4.12 -16.88
C MET A 65 13.38 -4.13 -16.04
N CYS A 66 13.30 -4.37 -14.75
CA CYS A 66 14.45 -4.49 -13.84
C CYS A 66 15.40 -5.62 -14.28
N MET A 67 14.85 -6.81 -14.62
CA MET A 67 15.64 -7.92 -15.12
C MET A 67 16.33 -7.58 -16.44
N THR A 68 15.68 -6.86 -17.33
CA THR A 68 16.28 -6.40 -18.58
C THR A 68 17.44 -5.43 -18.33
N LEU A 69 17.30 -4.52 -17.38
CA LEU A 69 18.36 -3.58 -16.98
C LEU A 69 19.58 -4.33 -16.39
N LEU A 70 19.34 -5.33 -15.55
CA LEU A 70 20.42 -6.15 -14.97
C LEU A 70 21.18 -6.96 -16.01
N LEU A 71 20.48 -7.56 -16.97
CA LEU A 71 21.08 -8.47 -17.93
C LEU A 71 21.82 -7.76 -19.09
N ARG A 72 21.30 -6.61 -19.52
CA ARG A 72 21.79 -5.97 -20.76
C ARG A 72 22.84 -4.89 -20.56
N GLN A 73 22.95 -4.31 -19.37
CA GLN A 73 23.64 -3.03 -19.23
C GLN A 73 24.83 -3.04 -18.27
N GLN A 74 25.17 -4.16 -17.63
CA GLN A 74 26.23 -4.24 -16.60
C GLN A 74 26.20 -3.02 -15.66
N PRO A 75 25.16 -2.89 -14.82
CA PRO A 75 24.95 -1.72 -13.99
C PRO A 75 26.12 -1.51 -13.03
N VAL A 76 26.55 -0.25 -12.83
CA VAL A 76 27.50 0.08 -11.80
C VAL A 76 26.86 -0.03 -10.40
N SER A 77 27.67 -0.11 -9.36
CA SER A 77 27.20 -0.43 -8.00
C SER A 77 26.04 0.42 -7.48
N GLY A 78 25.96 1.69 -7.84
CA GLY A 78 24.84 2.58 -7.49
C GLY A 78 23.53 2.22 -8.20
N ASP A 79 23.63 1.89 -9.49
CA ASP A 79 22.47 1.51 -10.30
C ASP A 79 21.92 0.15 -9.87
N LEU A 80 22.84 -0.80 -9.56
CA LEU A 80 22.46 -2.12 -9.05
C LEU A 80 21.65 -2.01 -7.75
N ARG A 81 22.06 -1.11 -6.85
CA ARG A 81 21.32 -0.85 -5.60
C ARG A 81 19.94 -0.30 -5.90
N SER A 82 19.82 0.68 -6.80
CA SER A 82 18.53 1.27 -7.18
C SER A 82 17.58 0.24 -7.79
N ILE A 83 18.06 -0.63 -8.69
CA ILE A 83 17.24 -1.70 -9.28
C ILE A 83 16.82 -2.73 -8.22
N SER A 84 17.72 -3.13 -7.34
CA SER A 84 17.41 -4.07 -6.25
C SER A 84 16.37 -3.51 -5.28
N SER A 85 16.46 -2.22 -4.94
CA SER A 85 15.46 -1.55 -4.10
C SER A 85 14.11 -1.41 -4.83
N ALA A 86 14.12 -1.13 -6.13
CA ALA A 86 12.88 -1.09 -6.92
C ALA A 86 12.16 -2.46 -6.94
N LEU A 87 12.91 -3.57 -7.10
CA LEU A 87 12.35 -4.92 -7.04
C LEU A 87 11.69 -5.23 -5.68
N ARG A 88 12.28 -4.74 -4.60
CA ARG A 88 11.69 -4.90 -3.27
C ARG A 88 10.44 -4.05 -3.11
N MET A 89 10.51 -2.79 -3.52
CA MET A 89 9.40 -1.85 -3.44
C MET A 89 8.15 -2.32 -4.20
N ILE A 90 8.31 -2.91 -5.41
CA ILE A 90 7.15 -3.41 -6.15
C ILE A 90 6.48 -4.59 -5.47
N ALA A 91 7.24 -5.47 -4.81
CA ALA A 91 6.67 -6.57 -4.04
C ALA A 91 5.87 -6.06 -2.82
N ASP A 92 6.36 -5.02 -2.14
CA ASP A 92 5.63 -4.41 -1.04
C ASP A 92 4.37 -3.67 -1.53
N MET A 93 4.44 -2.99 -2.69
CA MET A 93 3.27 -2.34 -3.30
C MET A 93 2.21 -3.34 -3.79
N GLU A 94 2.60 -4.47 -4.35
CA GLU A 94 1.68 -5.56 -4.72
C GLU A 94 0.97 -6.08 -3.47
N ARG A 95 1.70 -6.33 -2.38
CA ARG A 95 1.12 -6.78 -1.11
C ARG A 95 0.15 -5.75 -0.51
N ILE A 96 0.41 -4.45 -0.67
CA ILE A 96 -0.56 -3.39 -0.30
C ILE A 96 -1.83 -3.50 -1.15
N GLY A 97 -1.69 -3.78 -2.45
CA GLY A 97 -2.82 -4.06 -3.34
C GLY A 97 -3.68 -5.22 -2.85
N ASP A 98 -3.05 -6.35 -2.56
CA ASP A 98 -3.70 -7.55 -2.01
C ASP A 98 -4.44 -7.25 -0.71
N GLN A 99 -3.79 -6.61 0.24
CA GLN A 99 -4.40 -6.24 1.52
C GLN A 99 -5.59 -5.31 1.35
N THR A 100 -5.53 -4.40 0.37
CA THR A 100 -6.64 -3.51 0.05
C THR A 100 -7.84 -4.29 -0.49
N ALA A 101 -7.61 -5.32 -1.30
CA ALA A 101 -8.64 -6.24 -1.76
C ALA A 101 -9.23 -7.07 -0.60
N ASP A 102 -8.39 -7.55 0.32
CA ASP A 102 -8.84 -8.25 1.52
C ASP A 102 -9.72 -7.35 2.41
N ILE A 103 -9.36 -6.09 2.59
CA ILE A 103 -10.21 -5.11 3.31
C ILE A 103 -11.55 -4.93 2.59
N ALA A 104 -11.56 -4.89 1.25
CA ALA A 104 -12.79 -4.79 0.48
C ALA A 104 -13.70 -6.00 0.71
N ASP A 105 -13.15 -7.20 0.80
CA ASP A 105 -13.90 -8.41 1.09
C ASP A 105 -14.45 -8.41 2.52
N VAL A 106 -13.65 -8.01 3.51
CA VAL A 106 -14.13 -7.85 4.89
C VAL A 106 -15.21 -6.77 4.99
N SER A 107 -15.11 -5.69 4.21
CA SER A 107 -16.11 -4.62 4.20
C SER A 107 -17.50 -5.08 3.78
N ARG A 108 -17.60 -6.10 2.92
CA ARG A 108 -18.87 -6.71 2.49
C ARG A 108 -19.54 -7.42 3.66
N HIS A 109 -18.80 -8.13 4.50
CA HIS A 109 -19.34 -8.74 5.72
C HIS A 109 -19.88 -7.70 6.70
N LEU A 110 -19.15 -6.59 6.90
CA LEU A 110 -19.60 -5.49 7.77
C LEU A 110 -20.90 -4.84 7.29
N THR A 111 -21.14 -4.80 5.99
CA THR A 111 -22.36 -4.28 5.39
C THR A 111 -23.57 -5.14 5.77
N ASP A 112 -23.44 -6.45 5.75
CA ASP A 112 -24.50 -7.40 6.10
C ASP A 112 -24.95 -7.26 7.57
N PHE A 113 -24.04 -6.85 8.46
CA PHE A 113 -24.32 -6.67 9.90
C PHE A 113 -24.67 -5.23 10.30
N GLN A 114 -24.77 -4.29 9.35
CA GLN A 114 -25.05 -2.86 9.60
C GLN A 114 -24.11 -2.17 10.59
N LEU A 115 -22.88 -2.63 10.67
CA LEU A 115 -21.91 -2.15 11.64
C LEU A 115 -21.28 -0.81 11.20
N GLU A 116 -21.05 0.06 12.16
CA GLU A 116 -20.32 1.29 11.93
C GLU A 116 -18.82 1.04 12.03
N VAL A 117 -18.09 1.46 10.99
CA VAL A 117 -16.63 1.40 10.99
C VAL A 117 -16.06 2.50 11.88
N HIS A 118 -15.17 2.14 12.79
CA HIS A 118 -14.58 3.06 13.74
C HIS A 118 -13.89 4.25 13.03
N PRO A 119 -14.16 5.53 13.40
CA PRO A 119 -13.63 6.71 12.72
C PRO A 119 -12.11 6.74 12.59
N LYS A 120 -11.38 6.18 13.56
CA LYS A 120 -9.91 6.09 13.54
C LYS A 120 -9.36 5.23 12.41
N ILE A 121 -10.13 4.25 11.89
CA ILE A 121 -9.74 3.44 10.74
C ILE A 121 -9.56 4.30 9.49
N PHE A 122 -10.47 5.24 9.25
CA PHE A 122 -10.34 6.17 8.13
C PHE A 122 -9.13 7.08 8.27
N HIS A 123 -8.79 7.47 9.50
CA HIS A 123 -7.60 8.25 9.77
C HIS A 123 -6.33 7.43 9.50
N MET A 124 -6.29 6.20 9.97
CA MET A 124 -5.20 5.24 9.76
C MET A 124 -4.97 4.96 8.26
N GLY A 125 -6.03 4.63 7.51
CA GLY A 125 -5.95 4.41 6.06
C GLY A 125 -5.44 5.64 5.30
N LYS A 126 -5.79 6.84 5.76
CA LYS A 126 -5.32 8.09 5.15
C LYS A 126 -3.83 8.33 5.38
N ILE A 127 -3.33 8.01 6.58
CA ILE A 127 -1.90 8.08 6.90
C ILE A 127 -1.14 7.04 6.08
N ALA A 128 -1.58 5.77 6.07
CA ALA A 128 -0.96 4.70 5.31
C ALA A 128 -0.89 5.03 3.80
N SER A 129 -1.98 5.51 3.21
CA SER A 129 -2.00 5.95 1.80
C SER A 129 -0.97 7.05 1.51
N LYS A 130 -0.84 8.03 2.42
CA LYS A 130 0.19 9.07 2.30
C LYS A 130 1.60 8.51 2.40
N MET A 131 1.83 7.55 3.30
CA MET A 131 3.15 6.90 3.46
C MET A 131 3.58 6.18 2.18
N VAL A 132 2.68 5.47 1.50
CA VAL A 132 2.97 4.82 0.21
C VAL A 132 3.41 5.85 -0.83
N ASN A 133 2.66 6.91 -1.01
CA ASN A 133 2.99 7.98 -1.96
C ASN A 133 4.34 8.65 -1.63
N ASP A 134 4.55 8.99 -0.36
CA ASP A 134 5.79 9.62 0.09
C ASP A 134 7.01 8.69 -0.05
N SER A 135 6.84 7.36 0.18
CA SER A 135 7.89 6.35 -0.01
C SER A 135 8.36 6.29 -1.46
N VAL A 136 7.41 6.20 -2.41
CA VAL A 136 7.72 6.20 -3.84
C VAL A 136 8.42 7.50 -4.25
N ASN A 137 7.91 8.64 -3.79
CA ASN A 137 8.52 9.94 -4.07
C ASN A 137 9.93 10.07 -3.48
N ALA A 138 10.14 9.61 -2.24
CA ALA A 138 11.45 9.61 -1.59
C ALA A 138 12.46 8.79 -2.39
N PHE A 139 12.06 7.60 -2.84
CA PHE A 139 12.90 6.73 -3.65
C PHE A 139 13.27 7.36 -5.00
N VAL A 140 12.28 7.83 -5.76
CA VAL A 140 12.46 8.39 -7.11
C VAL A 140 13.30 9.66 -7.07
N ARG A 141 13.10 10.52 -6.06
CA ARG A 141 13.83 11.78 -5.89
C ARG A 141 15.14 11.62 -5.12
N LYS A 142 15.41 10.42 -4.55
CA LYS A 142 16.53 10.16 -3.64
C LYS A 142 16.53 11.13 -2.46
N ASP A 143 15.38 11.32 -1.87
CA ASP A 143 15.13 12.24 -0.76
C ASP A 143 15.16 11.47 0.58
N ASP A 144 16.35 11.38 1.16
CA ASP A 144 16.58 10.70 2.44
C ASP A 144 15.80 11.35 3.59
N LYS A 145 15.51 12.66 3.50
CA LYS A 145 14.74 13.36 4.52
C LYS A 145 13.27 12.92 4.47
N LEU A 146 12.68 12.88 3.28
CA LEU A 146 11.31 12.40 3.11
C LEU A 146 11.20 10.93 3.54
N ALA A 147 12.19 10.08 3.20
CA ALA A 147 12.23 8.70 3.66
C ALA A 147 12.23 8.60 5.20
N ALA A 148 13.03 9.42 5.88
CA ALA A 148 13.04 9.45 7.35
C ALA A 148 11.71 9.94 7.95
N GLU A 149 11.01 10.87 7.28
CA GLU A 149 9.68 11.34 7.68
C GLU A 149 8.63 10.22 7.56
N VAL A 150 8.71 9.39 6.51
CA VAL A 150 7.82 8.23 6.34
C VAL A 150 8.03 7.23 7.48
N ILE A 151 9.29 6.86 7.76
CA ILE A 151 9.62 5.95 8.87
C ILE A 151 9.09 6.48 10.21
N ALA A 152 9.23 7.79 10.47
CA ALA A 152 8.69 8.40 11.68
C ALA A 152 7.16 8.45 11.72
N THR A 153 6.50 8.41 10.56
CA THR A 153 5.04 8.40 10.46
C THR A 153 4.45 7.04 10.81
N ASP A 154 5.20 5.96 10.63
CA ASP A 154 4.80 4.60 10.98
C ASP A 154 4.40 4.47 12.47
N ASP A 155 5.13 5.09 13.35
CA ASP A 155 4.78 5.18 14.79
C ASP A 155 3.37 5.74 15.06
N GLN A 156 2.80 6.52 14.11
CA GLN A 156 1.45 7.04 14.26
C GLN A 156 0.40 6.00 13.89
N VAL A 157 0.68 5.20 12.86
CA VAL A 157 -0.19 4.08 12.45
C VAL A 157 -0.23 3.04 13.55
N ASP A 158 0.92 2.67 14.12
CA ASP A 158 1.02 1.74 15.24
C ASP A 158 0.24 2.20 16.46
N ARG A 159 0.36 3.47 16.83
CA ARG A 159 -0.42 4.02 17.96
C ARG A 159 -1.92 3.97 17.71
N LEU A 160 -2.37 4.31 16.52
CA LEU A 160 -3.79 4.22 16.16
C LEU A 160 -4.29 2.77 16.22
N PHE A 161 -3.48 1.82 15.77
CA PHE A 161 -3.80 0.40 15.88
C PHE A 161 -4.01 -0.03 17.34
N GLU A 162 -3.06 0.29 18.22
CA GLU A 162 -3.17 -0.05 19.65
C GLU A 162 -4.39 0.62 20.30
N GLU A 163 -4.69 1.88 19.98
CA GLU A 163 -5.88 2.56 20.49
C GLU A 163 -7.17 1.86 20.03
N ILE A 164 -7.30 1.56 18.74
CA ILE A 164 -8.49 0.88 18.20
C ILE A 164 -8.63 -0.51 18.84
N LYS A 165 -7.54 -1.26 18.94
CA LYS A 165 -7.52 -2.58 19.58
C LYS A 165 -8.06 -2.52 21.03
N MET A 166 -7.59 -1.56 21.81
CA MET A 166 -8.04 -1.41 23.18
C MET A 166 -9.52 -1.05 23.27
N GLU A 167 -10.01 -0.14 22.43
CA GLU A 167 -11.41 0.24 22.40
C GLU A 167 -12.32 -0.94 22.00
N LEU A 168 -11.91 -1.73 20.98
CA LEU A 168 -12.64 -2.93 20.57
C LEU A 168 -12.66 -4.01 21.65
N MET A 169 -11.58 -4.20 22.39
CA MET A 169 -11.53 -5.13 23.51
C MET A 169 -12.51 -4.72 24.63
N GLU A 170 -12.64 -3.42 24.92
CA GLU A 170 -13.62 -2.91 25.87
C GLU A 170 -15.07 -3.12 25.38
N GLU A 171 -15.32 -2.95 24.09
CA GLU A 171 -16.65 -3.18 23.51
C GLU A 171 -17.04 -4.65 23.55
N ILE A 172 -16.13 -5.56 23.19
CA ILE A 172 -16.33 -7.02 23.31
C ILE A 172 -16.61 -7.43 24.78
N ALA A 173 -15.87 -6.85 25.72
CA ALA A 173 -16.07 -7.14 27.15
C ALA A 173 -17.46 -6.69 27.65
N LYS A 174 -18.02 -5.61 27.10
CA LYS A 174 -19.36 -5.11 27.42
C LYS A 174 -20.47 -5.92 26.74
N ASN A 175 -20.22 -6.40 25.52
CA ASN A 175 -21.19 -7.12 24.68
C ASN A 175 -20.57 -8.37 24.02
N PRO A 176 -20.38 -9.47 24.75
CA PRO A 176 -19.71 -10.68 24.21
C PRO A 176 -20.39 -11.32 23.00
N ASN A 177 -21.66 -11.00 22.75
CA ASN A 177 -22.43 -11.55 21.62
C ASN A 177 -22.21 -10.81 20.29
N SER A 178 -21.53 -9.68 20.30
CA SER A 178 -21.23 -8.86 19.10
C SER A 178 -19.80 -9.08 18.56
N SER A 179 -19.05 -10.01 19.14
CA SER A 179 -17.61 -10.19 18.93
C SER A 179 -17.15 -10.47 17.49
N GLY A 180 -18.04 -10.88 16.58
CA GLY A 180 -17.66 -11.16 15.18
C GLY A 180 -17.27 -9.92 14.40
N SER A 181 -18.00 -8.84 14.63
CA SER A 181 -17.81 -7.56 13.95
C SER A 181 -16.58 -6.80 14.40
N GLU A 182 -16.30 -6.84 15.70
CA GLU A 182 -15.11 -6.21 16.27
C GLU A 182 -13.83 -6.92 15.80
N LEU A 183 -13.91 -8.25 15.54
CA LEU A 183 -12.81 -8.99 14.93
C LEU A 183 -12.58 -8.58 13.48
N ASP A 184 -13.62 -8.36 12.68
CA ASP A 184 -13.49 -7.87 11.29
C ASP A 184 -12.87 -6.46 11.27
N VAL A 185 -13.30 -5.58 12.18
CA VAL A 185 -12.71 -4.25 12.34
C VAL A 185 -11.23 -4.33 12.72
N LEU A 186 -10.87 -5.23 13.64
CA LEU A 186 -9.47 -5.46 14.04
C LEU A 186 -8.63 -5.98 12.87
N MET A 187 -9.21 -6.86 12.04
CA MET A 187 -8.53 -7.38 10.86
C MET A 187 -8.24 -6.27 9.84
N ILE A 188 -9.20 -5.36 9.58
CA ILE A 188 -8.97 -4.19 8.73
C ILE A 188 -7.81 -3.33 9.27
N CYS A 189 -7.77 -3.10 10.59
CA CYS A 189 -6.68 -2.34 11.21
C CYS A 189 -5.33 -3.03 10.99
N LEU A 190 -5.28 -4.35 11.18
CA LEU A 190 -4.05 -5.12 11.02
C LEU A 190 -3.52 -5.05 9.57
N LEU A 191 -4.41 -5.11 8.59
CA LEU A 191 -4.05 -4.99 7.17
C LEU A 191 -3.48 -3.59 6.83
N TYR A 192 -3.88 -2.54 7.53
CA TYR A 192 -3.30 -1.21 7.34
C TYR A 192 -1.92 -1.02 8.01
N THR A 193 -1.55 -1.86 9.00
CA THR A 193 -0.26 -1.73 9.70
C THR A 193 0.86 -2.49 9.03
N SER A 194 0.56 -3.44 8.13
CA SER A 194 1.53 -4.49 7.85
C SER A 194 2.68 -4.09 6.94
N ASP A 195 2.57 -3.13 6.01
CA ASP A 195 3.64 -2.98 5.00
C ASP A 195 3.91 -1.57 4.47
N ALA A 196 3.29 -0.54 5.00
CA ALA A 196 3.49 0.82 4.48
C ALA A 196 4.88 1.42 4.84
N ALA A 197 5.62 0.83 5.78
CA ALA A 197 6.90 1.32 6.27
C ALA A 197 8.13 0.52 5.80
N ASP A 198 7.96 -0.69 5.27
CA ASP A 198 9.05 -1.54 4.77
C ASP A 198 9.54 -1.11 3.39
#